data_885c9cc627baf8e67bc0180b810c14f5
#
_entry.id   885c9cc627baf8e67bc0180b810c14f5
#
_cell.length_a   1.000
_cell.length_b   1.000
_cell.length_c   1.000
_cell.angle_alpha   90.00
_cell.angle_beta   90.00
_cell.angle_gamma   90.00
#
_symmetry.space_group_name_H-M   'P 1'
#
loop_
_entity.id
_entity.type
_entity.pdbx_description
1 polymer ?
#
loop_
_entity_poly.entity_id
_entity_poly.type
_entity_poly.pdbx_seq_one_letter_code
_entity_poly.pdbx_strand_id
1 'polypeptide(L)'
;MRNNVIQALFDSLPSNGIGAVRYNFRGVGNSAGKHGNGELEVLDSQAAFTFASQLVQNIPVFSVGYSFGADVSLAADHKHLAGWIGIASPLALIEPEEMKAGLDDRPTLLLVPENDQFRSTEEARTICEPWVATSLEELAGADHFFLGFTQPVVNRTTSFIAEFVGQG
;
A
#
# COMPACT_ATOMS: atom_id res chain seq x y z
N MET A 1 14.42 -5.18 5.29
CA MET A 1 13.40 -6.23 4.98
C MET A 1 13.59 -6.66 3.53
N ARG A 2 13.70 -7.97 3.26
CA ARG A 2 13.82 -8.49 1.88
C ARG A 2 12.50 -9.18 1.51
N ASN A 3 11.47 -8.38 1.26
CA ASN A 3 10.22 -8.88 0.71
C ASN A 3 10.29 -8.74 -0.82
N ASN A 4 9.94 -9.79 -1.57
CA ASN A 4 10.03 -9.83 -3.03
C ASN A 4 9.15 -8.75 -3.70
N VAL A 5 7.93 -8.53 -3.22
CA VAL A 5 6.98 -7.54 -3.77
C VAL A 5 7.51 -6.12 -3.58
N ILE A 6 7.83 -5.77 -2.34
CA ILE A 6 8.37 -4.43 -2.00
C ILE A 6 9.73 -4.19 -2.66
N GLN A 7 10.57 -5.23 -2.78
CA GLN A 7 11.85 -5.10 -3.49
C GLN A 7 11.63 -4.84 -4.98
N ALA A 8 10.74 -5.62 -5.63
CA ALA A 8 10.45 -5.44 -7.05
C ALA A 8 9.89 -4.04 -7.36
N LEU A 9 8.98 -3.53 -6.53
CA LEU A 9 8.48 -2.15 -6.64
C LEU A 9 9.61 -1.14 -6.48
N PHE A 10 10.39 -1.23 -5.41
CA PHE A 10 11.47 -0.28 -5.12
C PHE A 10 12.51 -0.22 -6.23
N ASP A 11 12.84 -1.35 -6.85
CA ASP A 11 13.83 -1.45 -7.93
C ASP A 11 13.27 -0.96 -9.29
N SER A 12 11.96 -1.09 -9.50
CA SER A 12 11.33 -0.80 -10.80
C SER A 12 10.75 0.61 -10.92
N LEU A 13 10.26 1.20 -9.82
CA LEU A 13 9.60 2.52 -9.84
C LEU A 13 10.50 3.64 -10.42
N PRO A 14 11.81 3.73 -10.09
CA PRO A 14 12.67 4.78 -10.62
C PRO A 14 12.81 4.79 -12.15
N SER A 15 12.80 3.60 -12.79
CA SER A 15 12.85 3.52 -14.26
C SER A 15 11.57 4.00 -14.95
N ASN A 16 10.49 4.15 -14.18
CA ASN A 16 9.21 4.72 -14.60
C ASN A 16 9.05 6.20 -14.18
N GLY A 17 10.11 6.86 -13.74
CA GLY A 17 10.08 8.26 -13.31
C GLY A 17 9.44 8.49 -11.94
N ILE A 18 9.23 7.44 -11.15
CA ILE A 18 8.59 7.48 -9.83
C ILE A 18 9.65 7.30 -8.75
N GLY A 19 9.86 8.32 -7.92
CA GLY A 19 10.72 8.21 -6.74
C GLY A 19 10.11 7.26 -5.70
N ALA A 20 10.98 6.51 -4.98
CA ALA A 20 10.52 5.59 -3.97
C ALA A 20 11.29 5.74 -2.65
N VAL A 21 10.56 5.77 -1.56
CA VAL A 21 11.08 5.71 -0.19
C VAL A 21 10.55 4.43 0.46
N ARG A 22 11.43 3.64 1.06
CA ARG A 22 11.04 2.49 1.87
C ARG A 22 11.68 2.57 3.25
N TYR A 23 10.99 2.04 4.23
CA TYR A 23 11.44 2.06 5.61
C TYR A 23 11.14 0.72 6.31
N ASN A 24 11.75 0.50 7.44
CA ASN A 24 11.40 -0.60 8.34
C ASN A 24 10.54 -0.06 9.47
N PHE A 25 9.48 -0.77 9.79
CA PHE A 25 8.71 -0.49 11.00
C PHE A 25 9.55 -0.64 12.26
N ARG A 26 9.07 -0.09 13.35
CA ARG A 26 9.68 -0.22 14.69
C ARG A 26 9.97 -1.68 15.03
N GLY A 27 11.11 -1.92 15.66
CA GLY A 27 11.56 -3.27 16.01
C GLY A 27 12.01 -4.14 14.84
N VAL A 28 12.02 -3.65 13.59
CA VAL A 28 12.44 -4.39 12.41
C VAL A 28 13.81 -3.92 11.93
N GLY A 29 14.74 -4.85 11.74
CA GLY A 29 16.11 -4.55 11.29
C GLY A 29 16.85 -3.65 12.26
N ASN A 30 17.24 -2.45 11.80
CA ASN A 30 17.94 -1.46 12.63
C ASN A 30 16.99 -0.40 13.23
N SER A 31 15.69 -0.50 12.99
CA SER A 31 14.70 0.42 13.57
C SER A 31 14.53 0.13 15.06
N ALA A 32 14.60 1.16 15.88
CA ALA A 32 14.40 1.06 17.33
C ALA A 32 12.92 0.75 17.67
N GLY A 33 12.66 0.50 18.95
CA GLY A 33 11.32 0.24 19.47
C GLY A 33 10.92 -1.24 19.43
N LYS A 34 9.62 -1.47 19.57
CA LYS A 34 9.00 -2.81 19.58
C LYS A 34 7.77 -2.81 18.68
N HIS A 35 7.49 -3.95 18.10
CA HIS A 35 6.29 -4.19 17.29
C HIS A 35 5.01 -3.87 18.09
N GLY A 36 4.09 -3.13 17.47
CA GLY A 36 2.87 -2.62 18.09
C GLY A 36 1.58 -3.18 17.47
N ASN A 37 1.64 -4.33 16.82
CA ASN A 37 0.51 -5.06 16.23
C ASN A 37 -0.33 -4.25 15.22
N GLY A 38 0.28 -3.26 14.56
CA GLY A 38 -0.36 -2.42 13.56
C GLY A 38 -0.59 -0.98 14.04
N GLU A 39 -1.14 -0.79 15.22
CA GLU A 39 -1.50 0.55 15.75
C GLU A 39 -0.30 1.52 15.83
N LEU A 40 0.80 1.06 16.38
CA LEU A 40 1.99 1.91 16.50
C LEU A 40 2.74 2.07 15.17
N GLU A 41 2.67 1.08 14.28
CA GLU A 41 3.25 1.13 12.94
C GLU A 41 2.56 2.16 12.03
N VAL A 42 1.30 2.51 12.30
CA VAL A 42 0.61 3.65 11.67
C VAL A 42 1.38 4.95 11.89
N LEU A 43 1.93 5.17 13.10
CA LEU A 43 2.75 6.35 13.40
C LEU A 43 4.08 6.33 12.63
N ASP A 44 4.66 5.15 12.41
CA ASP A 44 5.88 5.01 11.59
C ASP A 44 5.59 5.37 10.12
N SER A 45 4.43 4.97 9.62
CA SER A 45 3.97 5.34 8.27
C SER A 45 3.78 6.85 8.14
N GLN A 46 3.11 7.49 9.10
CA GLN A 46 2.92 8.95 9.11
C GLN A 46 4.25 9.71 9.16
N ALA A 47 5.23 9.22 9.93
CA ALA A 47 6.56 9.79 9.97
C ALA A 47 7.29 9.63 8.61
N ALA A 48 7.14 8.47 7.94
CA ALA A 48 7.69 8.24 6.62
C ALA A 48 7.05 9.16 5.56
N PHE A 49 5.74 9.40 5.62
CA PHE A 49 5.05 10.33 4.73
C PHE A 49 5.51 11.78 4.98
N THR A 50 5.68 12.17 6.23
CA THR A 50 6.26 13.47 6.58
C THR A 50 7.66 13.64 5.96
N PHE A 51 8.51 12.63 6.12
CA PHE A 51 9.85 12.63 5.52
C PHE A 51 9.79 12.71 3.99
N ALA A 52 8.96 11.88 3.35
CA ALA A 52 8.81 11.91 1.89
C ALA A 52 8.35 13.28 1.38
N SER A 53 7.36 13.89 2.04
CA SER A 53 6.85 15.22 1.67
C SER A 53 7.87 16.36 1.81
N GLN A 54 8.87 16.19 2.69
CA GLN A 54 9.99 17.14 2.81
C GLN A 54 11.04 16.99 1.70
N LEU A 55 11.17 15.77 1.15
CA LEU A 55 12.10 15.53 0.03
C LEU A 55 11.57 16.09 -1.28
N VAL A 56 10.24 16.14 -1.45
CA VAL A 56 9.61 16.54 -2.69
C VAL A 56 8.56 17.62 -2.42
N GLN A 57 8.71 18.77 -3.10
CA GLN A 57 7.74 19.86 -3.00
C GLN A 57 6.75 19.77 -4.17
N ASN A 58 5.44 19.80 -3.85
CA ASN A 58 4.37 19.80 -4.86
C ASN A 58 4.34 18.55 -5.79
N ILE A 59 4.93 17.44 -5.35
CA ILE A 59 4.83 16.16 -6.03
C ILE A 59 3.88 15.26 -5.24
N PRO A 60 2.88 14.61 -5.87
CA PRO A 60 1.98 13.70 -5.19
C PRO A 60 2.75 12.51 -4.58
N VAL A 61 2.39 12.14 -3.35
CA VAL A 61 2.96 11.01 -2.62
C VAL A 61 1.89 9.94 -2.49
N PHE A 62 2.18 8.72 -2.89
CA PHE A 62 1.31 7.56 -2.71
C PHE A 62 1.84 6.66 -1.60
N SER A 63 0.93 6.17 -0.77
CA SER A 63 1.22 5.10 0.18
C SER A 63 1.13 3.74 -0.54
N VAL A 64 2.14 2.89 -0.40
CA VAL A 64 2.12 1.54 -0.95
C VAL A 64 2.48 0.54 0.13
N GLY A 65 1.56 -0.35 0.44
CA GLY A 65 1.76 -1.40 1.44
C GLY A 65 1.52 -2.80 0.89
N TYR A 66 2.18 -3.79 1.50
CA TYR A 66 1.98 -5.20 1.19
C TYR A 66 1.69 -5.99 2.46
N SER A 67 0.68 -6.87 2.43
CA SER A 67 0.29 -7.75 3.53
C SER A 67 0.06 -6.94 4.83
N PHE A 68 0.71 -7.26 5.93
CA PHE A 68 0.70 -6.46 7.16
C PHE A 68 0.90 -4.96 6.89
N GLY A 69 1.88 -4.64 6.05
CA GLY A 69 2.17 -3.25 5.67
C GLY A 69 1.06 -2.60 4.85
N ALA A 70 0.20 -3.37 4.19
CA ALA A 70 -0.98 -2.85 3.49
C ALA A 70 -2.01 -2.33 4.49
N ASP A 71 -2.42 -3.14 5.47
CA ASP A 71 -3.38 -2.72 6.50
C ASP A 71 -2.89 -1.47 7.24
N VAL A 72 -1.60 -1.47 7.65
CA VAL A 72 -0.99 -0.32 8.31
C VAL A 72 -0.98 0.92 7.41
N SER A 73 -0.65 0.77 6.14
CA SER A 73 -0.58 1.90 5.22
C SER A 73 -1.95 2.46 4.87
N LEU A 74 -2.97 1.60 4.74
CA LEU A 74 -4.36 1.99 4.51
C LEU A 74 -4.98 2.73 5.70
N ALA A 75 -4.53 2.41 6.92
CA ALA A 75 -4.96 3.10 8.13
C ALA A 75 -4.24 4.43 8.37
N ALA A 76 -3.06 4.62 7.80
CA ALA A 76 -2.27 5.83 7.99
C ALA A 76 -2.74 6.96 7.07
N ASP A 77 -2.85 8.18 7.60
CA ASP A 77 -3.17 9.38 6.83
C ASP A 77 -2.08 10.44 6.93
N HIS A 78 -1.97 11.24 5.87
CA HIS A 78 -1.15 12.43 5.84
C HIS A 78 -1.67 13.41 4.79
N LYS A 79 -1.64 14.71 5.09
CA LYS A 79 -2.17 15.78 4.22
C LYS A 79 -1.55 15.87 2.82
N HIS A 80 -0.37 15.29 2.63
CA HIS A 80 0.34 15.25 1.35
C HIS A 80 0.21 13.91 0.61
N LEU A 81 -0.57 12.96 1.14
CA LEU A 81 -0.90 11.76 0.39
C LEU A 81 -1.87 12.11 -0.74
N ALA A 82 -1.62 11.54 -1.90
CA ALA A 82 -2.48 11.61 -3.07
C ALA A 82 -3.37 10.37 -3.23
N GLY A 83 -3.07 9.29 -2.50
CA GLY A 83 -3.84 8.05 -2.50
C GLY A 83 -3.08 6.88 -1.88
N TRP A 84 -3.71 5.71 -1.92
CA TRP A 84 -3.20 4.48 -1.31
C TRP A 84 -3.19 3.32 -2.31
N ILE A 85 -2.26 2.40 -2.11
CA ILE A 85 -2.17 1.14 -2.83
C ILE A 85 -1.94 0.03 -1.81
N GLY A 86 -2.93 -0.82 -1.61
CA GLY A 86 -2.87 -2.01 -0.77
C GLY A 86 -2.68 -3.27 -1.60
N ILE A 87 -1.63 -4.03 -1.33
CA ILE A 87 -1.28 -5.24 -2.06
C ILE A 87 -1.41 -6.43 -1.11
N ALA A 88 -2.27 -7.41 -1.45
CA ALA A 88 -2.59 -8.55 -0.59
C ALA A 88 -2.89 -8.15 0.86
N SER A 89 -3.71 -7.12 1.04
CA SER A 89 -4.12 -6.64 2.36
C SER A 89 -5.01 -7.69 3.04
N PRO A 90 -4.68 -8.16 4.25
CA PRO A 90 -5.56 -9.06 4.99
C PRO A 90 -6.90 -8.41 5.39
N LEU A 91 -6.95 -7.08 5.48
CA LEU A 91 -8.12 -6.32 5.95
C LEU A 91 -8.64 -6.85 7.30
N ALA A 92 -7.73 -7.13 8.23
CA ALA A 92 -8.03 -7.81 9.50
C ALA A 92 -7.08 -7.46 10.65
N LEU A 93 -5.95 -6.78 10.38
CA LEU A 93 -4.98 -6.40 11.42
C LEU A 93 -5.31 -5.04 12.04
N ILE A 94 -6.01 -4.23 11.28
CA ILE A 94 -6.66 -3.00 11.73
C ILE A 94 -8.10 -3.10 11.23
N GLU A 95 -9.05 -2.68 12.03
CA GLU A 95 -10.47 -2.75 11.64
C GLU A 95 -10.69 -1.92 10.35
N PRO A 96 -11.35 -2.49 9.33
CA PRO A 96 -11.54 -1.82 8.04
C PRO A 96 -12.22 -0.45 8.16
N GLU A 97 -13.09 -0.29 9.15
CA GLU A 97 -13.80 0.96 9.46
C GLU A 97 -12.87 2.06 10.01
N GLU A 98 -11.68 1.69 10.48
CA GLU A 98 -10.65 2.62 10.96
C GLU A 98 -9.62 2.96 9.88
N MET A 99 -9.64 2.25 8.74
CA MET A 99 -8.72 2.49 7.63
C MET A 99 -9.07 3.79 6.92
N LYS A 100 -8.18 4.77 6.98
CA LYS A 100 -8.38 6.12 6.40
C LYS A 100 -8.63 6.08 4.91
N ALA A 101 -7.97 5.16 4.21
CA ALA A 101 -8.14 4.95 2.77
C ALA A 101 -9.60 4.65 2.37
N GLY A 102 -10.37 3.96 3.22
CA GLY A 102 -11.78 3.66 2.95
C GLY A 102 -12.74 4.82 3.21
N LEU A 103 -12.34 5.78 4.05
CA LEU A 103 -13.15 6.92 4.49
C LEU A 103 -12.89 8.20 3.67
N ASP A 104 -11.90 8.19 2.80
CA ASP A 104 -11.38 9.36 2.09
C ASP A 104 -11.76 9.31 0.60
N ASP A 105 -11.90 10.44 -0.04
CA ASP A 105 -12.22 10.57 -1.47
C ASP A 105 -10.99 10.51 -2.38
N ARG A 106 -9.78 10.44 -1.80
CA ARG A 106 -8.55 10.19 -2.55
C ARG A 106 -8.51 8.74 -3.06
N PRO A 107 -7.96 8.50 -4.25
CA PRO A 107 -8.03 7.19 -4.88
C PRO A 107 -7.28 6.11 -4.10
N THR A 108 -7.93 4.97 -3.97
CA THR A 108 -7.36 3.76 -3.37
C THR A 108 -7.39 2.61 -4.38
N LEU A 109 -6.26 1.92 -4.56
CA LEU A 109 -6.17 0.67 -5.30
C LEU A 109 -5.89 -0.49 -4.35
N LEU A 110 -6.70 -1.54 -4.45
CA LEU A 110 -6.44 -2.82 -3.78
C LEU A 110 -6.12 -3.88 -4.83
N LEU A 111 -4.92 -4.46 -4.75
CA LEU A 111 -4.51 -5.60 -5.56
C LEU A 111 -4.64 -6.87 -4.74
N VAL A 112 -5.60 -7.72 -5.10
CA VAL A 112 -5.92 -8.95 -4.39
C VAL A 112 -5.47 -10.15 -5.21
N PRO A 113 -4.61 -11.03 -4.68
CA PRO A 113 -4.25 -12.28 -5.38
C PRO A 113 -5.46 -13.22 -5.41
N GLU A 114 -5.72 -13.84 -6.56
CA GLU A 114 -6.85 -14.79 -6.72
C GLU A 114 -6.80 -15.95 -5.71
N ASN A 115 -5.60 -16.46 -5.41
CA ASN A 115 -5.38 -17.59 -4.53
C ASN A 115 -4.81 -17.16 -3.16
N ASP A 116 -5.24 -16.01 -2.65
CA ASP A 116 -4.79 -15.53 -1.33
C ASP A 116 -5.44 -16.36 -0.21
N GLN A 117 -4.60 -16.95 0.64
CA GLN A 117 -5.06 -17.76 1.76
C GLN A 117 -5.51 -16.94 3.00
N PHE A 118 -5.26 -15.63 3.01
CA PHE A 118 -5.62 -14.77 4.15
C PHE A 118 -6.91 -13.98 3.89
N ARG A 119 -7.16 -13.59 2.62
CA ARG A 119 -8.33 -12.82 2.23
C ARG A 119 -8.72 -13.12 0.79
N SER A 120 -9.87 -13.75 0.59
CA SER A 120 -10.42 -13.96 -0.75
C SER A 120 -10.85 -12.64 -1.40
N THR A 121 -10.89 -12.61 -2.73
CA THR A 121 -11.37 -11.44 -3.47
C THR A 121 -12.82 -11.09 -3.12
N GLU A 122 -13.69 -12.10 -2.91
CA GLU A 122 -15.09 -11.89 -2.55
C GLU A 122 -15.24 -11.23 -1.17
N GLU A 123 -14.49 -11.72 -0.17
CA GLU A 123 -14.48 -11.11 1.15
C GLU A 123 -13.92 -9.68 1.11
N ALA A 124 -12.83 -9.46 0.38
CA ALA A 124 -12.26 -8.12 0.21
C ALA A 124 -13.27 -7.16 -0.44
N ARG A 125 -14.01 -7.60 -1.47
CA ARG A 125 -15.09 -6.80 -2.10
C ARG A 125 -16.18 -6.45 -1.11
N THR A 126 -16.63 -7.41 -0.30
CA THR A 126 -17.67 -7.21 0.71
C THR A 126 -17.22 -6.19 1.77
N ILE A 127 -15.98 -6.31 2.26
CA ILE A 127 -15.42 -5.38 3.25
C ILE A 127 -15.31 -3.96 2.68
N CYS A 128 -14.87 -3.85 1.43
CA CYS A 128 -14.64 -2.55 0.80
C CYS A 128 -15.87 -1.97 0.07
N GLU A 129 -17.02 -2.64 0.10
CA GLU A 129 -18.26 -2.12 -0.51
C GLU A 129 -18.61 -0.69 -0.04
N PRO A 130 -18.48 -0.34 1.27
CA PRO A 130 -18.78 1.01 1.73
C PRO A 130 -17.65 2.03 1.48
N TRP A 131 -16.50 1.63 0.96
CA TRP A 131 -15.36 2.53 0.76
C TRP A 131 -15.59 3.50 -0.40
N VAL A 132 -15.23 4.76 -0.21
CA VAL A 132 -15.68 5.87 -1.08
C VAL A 132 -15.03 5.85 -2.46
N ALA A 133 -13.71 5.75 -2.54
CA ALA A 133 -12.94 5.93 -3.78
C ALA A 133 -11.99 4.77 -4.06
N THR A 134 -12.49 3.53 -3.90
CA THR A 134 -11.67 2.33 -3.95
C THR A 134 -11.92 1.51 -5.22
N SER A 135 -10.84 1.19 -5.90
CA SER A 135 -10.80 0.18 -6.97
C SER A 135 -10.16 -1.10 -6.44
N LEU A 136 -10.86 -2.23 -6.58
CA LEU A 136 -10.35 -3.54 -6.22
C LEU A 136 -10.14 -4.38 -7.47
N GLU A 137 -8.92 -4.85 -7.67
CA GLU A 137 -8.50 -5.64 -8.83
C GLU A 137 -7.91 -6.97 -8.37
N GLU A 138 -8.43 -8.06 -8.94
CA GLU A 138 -7.92 -9.40 -8.74
C GLU A 138 -6.75 -9.67 -9.69
N LEU A 139 -5.67 -10.25 -9.15
CA LEU A 139 -4.53 -10.72 -9.94
C LEU A 139 -4.64 -12.23 -10.14
N ALA A 140 -5.12 -12.62 -11.31
CA ALA A 140 -5.38 -14.01 -11.68
C ALA A 140 -4.12 -14.88 -11.57
N GLY A 141 -4.25 -16.07 -10.96
CA GLY A 141 -3.19 -17.04 -10.75
C GLY A 141 -2.21 -16.71 -9.62
N ALA A 142 -2.24 -15.51 -9.08
CA ALA A 142 -1.35 -15.11 -8.00
C ALA A 142 -1.77 -15.69 -6.64
N ASP A 143 -0.80 -16.01 -5.81
CA ASP A 143 -0.97 -16.28 -4.39
C ASP A 143 -0.53 -15.07 -3.53
N HIS A 144 -0.71 -15.17 -2.21
CA HIS A 144 -0.30 -14.11 -1.27
C HIS A 144 1.15 -13.65 -1.45
N PHE A 145 2.05 -14.54 -1.82
CA PHE A 145 3.49 -14.27 -1.92
C PHE A 145 3.93 -13.72 -3.26
N PHE A 146 3.05 -13.71 -4.27
CA PHE A 146 3.32 -13.24 -5.64
C PHE A 146 4.58 -13.87 -6.27
N LEU A 147 4.84 -15.14 -6.00
CA LEU A 147 5.96 -15.86 -6.62
C LEU A 147 5.72 -15.96 -8.12
N GLY A 148 6.59 -15.32 -8.92
CA GLY A 148 6.41 -15.21 -10.38
C GLY A 148 5.42 -14.13 -10.84
N PHE A 149 4.74 -13.42 -9.93
CA PHE A 149 3.71 -12.40 -10.22
C PHE A 149 4.10 -10.99 -9.79
N THR A 150 5.35 -10.74 -9.43
CA THR A 150 5.78 -9.39 -9.00
C THR A 150 5.69 -8.35 -10.13
N GLN A 151 5.92 -8.75 -11.39
CA GLN A 151 5.84 -7.83 -12.53
C GLN A 151 4.42 -7.30 -12.79
N PRO A 152 3.35 -8.12 -12.78
CA PRO A 152 1.97 -7.62 -12.81
C PRO A 152 1.67 -6.59 -11.71
N VAL A 153 2.14 -6.83 -10.47
CA VAL A 153 1.99 -5.88 -9.36
C VAL A 153 2.69 -4.55 -9.66
N VAL A 154 3.94 -4.61 -10.13
CA VAL A 154 4.71 -3.41 -10.51
C VAL A 154 4.01 -2.63 -11.61
N ASN A 155 3.59 -3.31 -12.67
CA ASN A 155 2.93 -2.68 -13.82
C ASN A 155 1.64 -1.98 -13.37
N ARG A 156 0.80 -2.64 -12.58
CA ARG A 156 -0.47 -2.06 -12.17
C ARG A 156 -0.30 -0.90 -11.18
N THR A 157 0.64 -1.04 -10.23
CA THR A 157 1.00 0.06 -9.32
C THR A 157 1.48 1.29 -10.10
N THR A 158 2.38 1.10 -11.06
CA THR A 158 2.91 2.17 -11.90
C THR A 158 1.81 2.85 -12.72
N SER A 159 0.94 2.06 -13.37
CA SER A 159 -0.17 2.58 -14.17
C SER A 159 -1.14 3.40 -13.31
N PHE A 160 -1.49 2.93 -12.12
CA PHE A 160 -2.39 3.66 -11.23
C PHE A 160 -1.84 5.02 -10.82
N ILE A 161 -0.54 5.09 -10.47
CA ILE A 161 0.13 6.36 -10.15
C ILE A 161 0.14 7.28 -11.37
N ALA A 162 0.45 6.74 -12.57
CA ALA A 162 0.51 7.50 -13.81
C ALA A 162 -0.87 8.05 -14.24
N GLU A 163 -1.92 7.26 -14.07
CA GLU A 163 -3.31 7.67 -14.34
C GLU A 163 -3.68 8.91 -13.51
N PHE A 164 -3.28 8.95 -12.24
CA PHE A 164 -3.51 10.11 -11.37
C PHE A 164 -2.72 11.33 -11.80
N VAL A 165 -1.41 11.16 -12.08
CA VAL A 165 -0.52 12.27 -12.47
C VAL A 165 -0.90 12.85 -13.84
N GLY A 166 -1.44 12.03 -14.75
CA GLY A 166 -1.85 12.46 -16.09
C GLY A 166 -3.19 13.23 -16.14
N GLN A 167 -3.93 13.30 -15.02
CA GLN A 167 -5.21 14.02 -14.91
C GLN A 167 -5.08 15.42 -14.31
N GLY A 168 -3.90 15.82 -13.85
CA GLY A 168 -3.57 17.14 -13.30
C GLY A 168 -2.74 17.93 -14.28
#